data_d5f634472ae471b08058e7d8fbd21291
#
_entry.id   d5f634472ae471b08058e7d8fbd21291
#
_cell.length_a   1.000
_cell.length_b   1.000
_cell.length_c   1.000
_cell.angle_alpha   90.00
_cell.angle_beta   90.00
_cell.angle_gamma   90.00
#
_symmetry.space_group_name_H-M   'P 1'
#
loop_
_entity.id
_entity.type
_entity.pdbx_description
1 polymer ?
#
loop_
_entity_poly.entity_id
_entity_poly.type
_entity_poly.pdbx_seq_one_letter_code
_entity_poly.pdbx_strand_id
1 'polypeptide(L)'
;VLTERGYGILRGDALAGFLEGEAAKGLELLAGGPAADILVEELSDQKVSVKITSAHTQSRLEFQGDTPFVLKLTCKVEARLSEYRRRLEQEGLEQLKAGLEAREQARLALAMEQLQALGTDCAGLGAKAGMFHPAKWQAVREDWPEWFGRVPVEIQVEVKIL
;
A
#
# COMPACT_ATOMS: atom_id res chain seq x y z
N VAL A 1 -16.00 22.16 11.12
CA VAL A 1 -14.87 21.26 11.28
C VAL A 1 -14.52 20.71 9.90
N LEU A 2 -13.35 21.09 9.40
CA LEU A 2 -12.79 20.51 8.18
C LEU A 2 -12.32 19.09 8.51
N THR A 3 -13.03 18.10 8.03
CA THR A 3 -12.61 16.71 8.13
C THR A 3 -11.94 16.35 6.81
N GLU A 4 -10.67 16.00 6.85
CA GLU A 4 -9.97 15.44 5.70
C GLU A 4 -10.59 14.09 5.36
N ARG A 5 -11.24 14.00 4.22
CA ARG A 5 -12.01 12.80 3.84
C ARG A 5 -11.27 11.84 2.93
N GLY A 6 -10.15 12.24 2.37
CA GLY A 6 -9.39 11.41 1.45
C GLY A 6 -8.84 12.18 0.26
N TYR A 7 -8.67 11.46 -0.85
CA TYR A 7 -7.99 11.97 -2.04
C TYR A 7 -8.91 11.92 -3.26
N GLY A 8 -8.94 13.03 -4.02
CA GLY A 8 -9.47 13.03 -5.38
C GLY A 8 -8.49 12.41 -6.35
N ILE A 9 -8.95 11.50 -7.17
CA ILE A 9 -8.15 10.81 -8.18
C ILE A 9 -8.43 11.44 -9.53
N LEU A 10 -7.39 11.97 -10.17
CA LEU A 10 -7.49 12.62 -11.48
C LEU A 10 -6.99 11.68 -12.59
N ARG A 11 -7.70 11.68 -13.68
CA ARG A 11 -7.26 11.11 -14.96
C ARG A 11 -7.12 12.25 -15.95
N GLY A 12 -5.88 12.66 -16.23
CA GLY A 12 -5.65 13.90 -16.95
C GLY A 12 -6.23 15.09 -16.19
N ASP A 13 -7.13 15.86 -16.82
CA ASP A 13 -7.77 17.02 -16.21
C ASP A 13 -9.12 16.71 -15.54
N ALA A 14 -9.58 15.47 -15.64
CA ALA A 14 -10.89 15.07 -15.14
C ALA A 14 -10.78 14.30 -13.82
N LEU A 15 -11.73 14.53 -12.92
CA LEU A 15 -11.87 13.77 -11.70
C LEU A 15 -12.42 12.38 -12.03
N ALA A 16 -11.64 11.33 -11.73
CA ALA A 16 -12.04 9.95 -11.94
C ALA A 16 -12.81 9.37 -10.76
N GLY A 17 -12.49 9.81 -9.54
CA GLY A 17 -13.14 9.33 -8.33
C GLY A 17 -12.43 9.81 -7.07
N PHE A 18 -12.83 9.22 -5.94
CA PHE A 18 -12.25 9.52 -4.62
C PHE A 18 -11.85 8.24 -3.91
N LEU A 19 -10.74 8.30 -3.18
CA LEU A 19 -10.38 7.30 -2.17
C LEU A 19 -10.53 7.89 -0.78
N GLU A 20 -11.28 7.20 0.07
CA GLU A 20 -11.58 7.63 1.43
C GLU A 20 -11.25 6.53 2.44
N GLY A 21 -11.12 6.91 3.71
CA GLY A 21 -10.92 5.97 4.81
C GLY A 21 -9.69 5.07 4.64
N GLU A 22 -9.87 3.78 4.77
CA GLU A 22 -8.79 2.79 4.68
C GLU A 22 -8.16 2.73 3.28
N ALA A 23 -8.93 2.99 2.22
CA ALA A 23 -8.39 3.09 0.86
C ALA A 23 -7.46 4.29 0.70
N ALA A 24 -7.80 5.43 1.30
CA ALA A 24 -6.93 6.62 1.33
C ALA A 24 -5.61 6.33 2.06
N LYS A 25 -5.67 5.60 3.17
CA LYS A 25 -4.47 5.16 3.90
C LYS A 25 -3.61 4.22 3.07
N GLY A 26 -4.24 3.31 2.33
CA GLY A 26 -3.53 2.45 1.37
C GLY A 26 -2.84 3.24 0.26
N LEU A 27 -3.46 4.30 -0.25
CA LEU A 27 -2.84 5.18 -1.23
C LEU A 27 -1.62 5.91 -0.66
N GLU A 28 -1.67 6.36 0.59
CA GLU A 28 -0.52 6.96 1.26
C GLU A 28 0.66 5.98 1.31
N LEU A 29 0.40 4.71 1.63
CA LEU A 29 1.42 3.66 1.62
C LEU A 29 2.01 3.44 0.22
N LEU A 30 1.18 3.42 -0.82
CA LEU A 30 1.62 3.30 -2.22
C LEU A 30 2.50 4.45 -2.65
N ALA A 31 2.18 5.66 -2.24
CA ALA A 31 2.92 6.86 -2.58
C ALA A 31 4.23 7.00 -1.78
N GLY A 32 4.45 6.17 -0.76
CA GLY A 32 5.62 6.26 0.10
C GLY A 32 5.61 7.49 1.01
N GLY A 33 4.43 8.04 1.27
CA GLY A 33 4.23 9.16 2.17
C GLY A 33 4.40 8.77 3.64
N PRO A 34 4.64 9.74 4.53
CA PRO A 34 4.69 9.48 5.95
C PRO A 34 3.29 9.12 6.43
N ALA A 35 3.06 7.86 6.64
CA ALA A 35 1.90 7.43 7.39
C ALA A 35 2.15 7.73 8.87
N ALA A 36 2.02 8.98 9.26
CA ALA A 36 1.99 9.35 10.67
C ALA A 36 0.67 8.85 11.27
N ASP A 37 0.54 7.55 11.36
CA ASP A 37 -0.66 6.91 11.85
C ASP A 37 -0.37 6.23 13.18
N ILE A 38 -1.31 6.40 14.12
CA ILE A 38 -1.27 5.71 15.39
C ILE A 38 -2.35 4.64 15.35
N LEU A 39 -1.91 3.40 15.44
CA LEU A 39 -2.79 2.24 15.42
C LEU A 39 -2.92 1.70 16.84
N VAL A 40 -4.11 1.23 17.17
CA VAL A 40 -4.37 0.53 18.43
C VAL A 40 -4.64 -0.92 18.09
N GLU A 41 -3.78 -1.80 18.58
CA GLU A 41 -3.94 -3.24 18.44
C GLU A 41 -4.35 -3.85 19.78
N GLU A 42 -5.29 -4.78 19.71
CA GLU A 42 -5.75 -5.53 20.87
C GLU A 42 -5.05 -6.88 20.91
N LEU A 43 -4.17 -7.03 21.88
CA LEU A 43 -3.56 -8.31 22.21
C LEU A 43 -4.39 -9.01 23.29
N SER A 44 -4.18 -10.30 23.46
CA SER A 44 -4.98 -11.14 24.36
C SER A 44 -5.14 -10.61 25.79
N ASP A 45 -4.19 -9.81 26.27
CA ASP A 45 -4.13 -9.32 27.64
C ASP A 45 -4.01 -7.81 27.79
N GLN A 46 -3.84 -7.06 26.67
CA GLN A 46 -3.70 -5.60 26.70
C GLN A 46 -3.95 -4.94 25.34
N LYS A 47 -4.28 -3.67 25.39
CA LYS A 47 -4.26 -2.78 24.21
C LYS A 47 -2.89 -2.14 24.07
N VAL A 48 -2.39 -2.12 22.85
CA VAL A 48 -1.09 -1.56 22.52
C VAL A 48 -1.27 -0.49 21.45
N SER A 49 -0.72 0.69 21.68
CA SER A 49 -0.67 1.75 20.67
C SER A 49 0.66 1.69 19.92
N VAL A 50 0.57 1.73 18.61
CA VAL A 50 1.72 1.63 17.71
C VAL A 50 1.72 2.83 16.78
N LYS A 51 2.85 3.49 16.68
CA LYS A 51 3.05 4.59 15.72
C LYS A 51 3.82 4.07 14.52
N ILE A 52 3.25 4.25 13.33
CA ILE A 52 3.97 4.02 12.07
C ILE A 52 4.95 5.17 11.88
N THR A 53 6.22 4.88 11.74
CA THR A 53 7.28 5.89 11.59
C THR A 53 7.76 6.05 10.15
N SER A 54 7.70 4.99 9.37
CA SER A 54 7.99 5.04 7.95
C SER A 54 7.29 3.92 7.19
N ALA A 55 7.02 4.15 5.92
CA ALA A 55 6.54 3.13 5.00
C ALA A 55 7.17 3.37 3.63
N HIS A 56 7.58 2.28 2.99
CA HIS A 56 8.13 2.32 1.64
C HIS A 56 7.58 1.16 0.82
N THR A 57 6.96 1.48 -0.30
CA THR A 57 6.42 0.48 -1.23
C THR A 57 7.24 0.45 -2.50
N GLN A 58 7.72 -0.73 -2.85
CA GLN A 58 8.38 -1.03 -4.10
C GLN A 58 7.43 -1.80 -5.01
N SER A 59 7.33 -1.38 -6.26
CA SER A 59 6.54 -2.06 -7.28
C SER A 59 7.45 -2.74 -8.30
N ARG A 60 7.03 -3.93 -8.72
CA ARG A 60 7.69 -4.69 -9.77
C ARG A 60 6.63 -5.28 -10.69
N LEU A 61 6.75 -4.99 -11.98
CA LEU A 61 5.88 -5.57 -13.00
C LEU A 61 6.60 -6.75 -13.66
N GLU A 62 6.01 -7.92 -13.55
CA GLU A 62 6.51 -9.11 -14.23
C GLU A 62 5.76 -9.31 -15.55
N PHE A 63 6.49 -9.78 -16.54
CA PHE A 63 5.97 -10.04 -17.88
C PHE A 63 5.99 -11.54 -18.17
N GLN A 64 5.00 -11.99 -18.91
CA GLN A 64 4.99 -13.28 -19.57
C GLN A 64 5.19 -13.03 -21.06
N GLY A 65 6.42 -13.27 -21.56
CA GLY A 65 6.81 -12.76 -22.87
C GLY A 65 6.86 -11.22 -22.84
N ASP A 66 6.05 -10.57 -23.69
CA ASP A 66 5.94 -9.11 -23.75
C ASP A 66 4.65 -8.57 -23.10
N THR A 67 3.88 -9.45 -22.47
CA THR A 67 2.60 -9.13 -21.86
C THR A 67 2.75 -8.95 -20.35
N PRO A 68 2.23 -7.85 -19.76
CA PRO A 68 2.16 -7.71 -18.31
C PRO A 68 1.42 -8.88 -17.69
N PHE A 69 2.03 -9.50 -16.69
CA PHE A 69 1.52 -10.73 -16.07
C PHE A 69 1.06 -10.53 -14.63
N VAL A 70 1.89 -9.89 -13.81
CA VAL A 70 1.57 -9.58 -12.42
C VAL A 70 2.31 -8.34 -11.96
N LEU A 71 1.60 -7.51 -11.18
CA LEU A 71 2.17 -6.37 -10.48
C LEU A 71 2.42 -6.79 -9.03
N LYS A 72 3.69 -6.86 -8.64
CA LYS A 72 4.09 -7.20 -7.28
C LYS A 72 4.40 -5.95 -6.48
N LEU A 73 3.76 -5.82 -5.34
CA LEU A 73 3.98 -4.74 -4.39
C LEU A 73 4.59 -5.30 -3.12
N THR A 74 5.72 -4.74 -2.71
CA THR A 74 6.35 -5.05 -1.43
C THR A 74 6.41 -3.77 -0.60
N CYS A 75 5.69 -3.74 0.51
CA CYS A 75 5.65 -2.62 1.42
C CYS A 75 6.43 -2.96 2.70
N LYS A 76 7.43 -2.15 2.99
CA LYS A 76 8.19 -2.23 4.24
C LYS A 76 7.75 -1.12 5.16
N VAL A 77 7.31 -1.48 6.35
CA VAL A 77 6.77 -0.57 7.36
C VAL A 77 7.63 -0.64 8.61
N GLU A 78 8.03 0.50 9.11
CA GLU A 78 8.64 0.61 10.43
C GLU A 78 7.64 1.18 11.42
N ALA A 79 7.54 0.53 12.57
CA ALA A 79 6.61 0.88 13.63
C ALA A 79 7.31 0.94 14.97
N ARG A 80 6.80 1.78 15.86
CA ARG A 80 7.31 1.94 17.20
C ARG A 80 6.15 1.85 18.20
N LEU A 81 6.37 1.11 19.28
CA LEU A 81 5.43 1.07 20.40
C LEU A 81 5.36 2.45 21.05
N SER A 82 4.17 3.01 21.17
CA SER A 82 3.95 4.29 21.84
C SER A 82 3.36 4.14 23.23
N GLU A 83 2.42 3.22 23.41
CA GLU A 83 1.79 2.93 24.70
C GLU A 83 1.59 1.44 24.88
N TYR A 84 1.97 0.93 26.06
CA TYR A 84 1.76 -0.45 26.47
C TYR A 84 1.80 -0.55 28.00
N ARG A 85 1.00 -1.45 28.57
CA ARG A 85 0.93 -1.63 30.02
C ARG A 85 2.06 -2.49 30.56
N ARG A 86 2.44 -3.51 29.79
CA ARG A 86 3.51 -4.45 30.15
C ARG A 86 4.43 -4.65 28.97
N ARG A 87 5.70 -4.90 29.28
CA ARG A 87 6.67 -5.24 28.26
C ARG A 87 6.17 -6.46 27.47
N LEU A 88 6.19 -6.36 26.15
CA LEU A 88 5.81 -7.47 25.29
C LEU A 88 6.92 -8.50 25.24
N GLU A 89 6.54 -9.77 25.42
CA GLU A 89 7.38 -10.91 25.16
C GLU A 89 7.45 -11.18 23.65
N GLN A 90 8.33 -12.10 23.25
CA GLN A 90 8.55 -12.45 21.85
C GLN A 90 7.25 -12.83 21.14
N GLU A 91 6.43 -13.66 21.76
CA GLU A 91 5.14 -14.08 21.20
C GLU A 91 4.18 -12.90 21.00
N GLY A 92 4.11 -11.99 21.96
CA GLY A 92 3.30 -10.76 21.84
C GLY A 92 3.76 -9.86 20.73
N LEU A 93 5.08 -9.71 20.54
CA LEU A 93 5.67 -8.95 19.44
C LEU A 93 5.35 -9.59 18.08
N GLU A 94 5.41 -10.91 17.98
CA GLU A 94 5.08 -11.63 16.75
C GLU A 94 3.60 -11.49 16.40
N GLN A 95 2.71 -11.58 17.39
CA GLN A 95 1.28 -11.35 17.19
C GLN A 95 1.00 -9.91 16.74
N LEU A 96 1.63 -8.93 17.37
CA LEU A 96 1.51 -7.53 16.99
C LEU A 96 1.98 -7.29 15.56
N LYS A 97 3.13 -7.82 15.22
CA LYS A 97 3.70 -7.74 13.86
C LYS A 97 2.74 -8.33 12.82
N ALA A 98 2.24 -9.54 13.07
CA ALA A 98 1.30 -10.20 12.17
C ALA A 98 -0.01 -9.41 11.99
N GLY A 99 -0.53 -8.85 13.06
CA GLY A 99 -1.72 -8.00 13.03
C GLY A 99 -1.52 -6.72 12.20
N LEU A 100 -0.37 -6.06 12.37
CA LEU A 100 -0.02 -4.88 11.59
C LEU A 100 0.18 -5.21 10.11
N GLU A 101 0.87 -6.30 9.80
CA GLU A 101 1.06 -6.76 8.42
C GLU A 101 -0.28 -7.02 7.74
N ALA A 102 -1.20 -7.71 8.41
CA ALA A 102 -2.54 -7.99 7.88
C ALA A 102 -3.35 -6.72 7.64
N ARG A 103 -3.29 -5.75 8.56
CA ARG A 103 -3.98 -4.47 8.44
C ARG A 103 -3.47 -3.65 7.27
N GLU A 104 -2.16 -3.49 7.16
CA GLU A 104 -1.55 -2.70 6.08
C GLU A 104 -1.73 -3.38 4.72
N GLN A 105 -1.69 -4.70 4.67
CA GLN A 105 -2.00 -5.46 3.46
C GLN A 105 -3.45 -5.24 3.00
N ALA A 106 -4.40 -5.24 3.92
CA ALA A 106 -5.80 -4.96 3.62
C ALA A 106 -6.00 -3.53 3.08
N ARG A 107 -5.31 -2.55 3.65
CA ARG A 107 -5.33 -1.15 3.16
C ARG A 107 -4.79 -1.04 1.74
N LEU A 108 -3.65 -1.66 1.47
CA LEU A 108 -3.05 -1.68 0.13
C LEU A 108 -3.96 -2.38 -0.88
N ALA A 109 -4.52 -3.52 -0.50
CA ALA A 109 -5.44 -4.28 -1.37
C ALA A 109 -6.68 -3.46 -1.72
N LEU A 110 -7.26 -2.78 -0.74
CA LEU A 110 -8.44 -1.93 -0.95
C LEU A 110 -8.12 -0.74 -1.86
N ALA A 111 -6.99 -0.06 -1.65
CA ALA A 111 -6.55 1.03 -2.51
C ALA A 111 -6.33 0.56 -3.94
N MET A 112 -5.65 -0.57 -4.12
CA MET A 112 -5.40 -1.14 -5.46
C MET A 112 -6.70 -1.54 -6.16
N GLU A 113 -7.62 -2.16 -5.45
CA GLU A 113 -8.93 -2.53 -6.01
C GLU A 113 -9.67 -1.30 -6.55
N GLN A 114 -9.72 -0.24 -5.77
CA GLN A 114 -10.41 0.99 -6.16
C GLN A 114 -9.67 1.72 -7.30
N LEU A 115 -8.34 1.80 -7.26
CA LEU A 115 -7.57 2.41 -8.35
C LEU A 115 -7.69 1.63 -9.65
N GLN A 116 -7.67 0.31 -9.60
CA GLN A 116 -7.87 -0.53 -10.77
C GLN A 116 -9.28 -0.36 -11.36
N ALA A 117 -10.30 -0.25 -10.52
CA ALA A 117 -11.66 0.03 -10.96
C ALA A 117 -11.77 1.38 -11.68
N LEU A 118 -10.99 2.38 -11.24
CA LEU A 118 -10.90 3.68 -11.91
C LEU A 118 -9.96 3.67 -13.12
N GLY A 119 -9.19 2.61 -13.32
CA GLY A 119 -8.19 2.50 -14.38
C GLY A 119 -7.08 3.55 -14.29
N THR A 120 -6.78 4.03 -13.10
CA THR A 120 -5.88 5.17 -12.87
C THR A 120 -4.75 4.81 -11.91
N ASP A 121 -3.55 4.70 -12.46
CA ASP A 121 -2.30 4.48 -11.70
C ASP A 121 -1.74 5.83 -11.21
N CYS A 122 -2.41 6.45 -10.24
CA CYS A 122 -2.03 7.76 -9.74
C CYS A 122 -0.73 7.78 -8.93
N ALA A 123 -0.29 6.63 -8.40
CA ALA A 123 0.98 6.50 -7.69
C ALA A 123 2.17 6.23 -8.62
N GLY A 124 1.93 6.06 -9.92
CA GLY A 124 2.98 5.81 -10.90
C GLY A 124 3.65 4.43 -10.76
N LEU A 125 2.89 3.43 -10.33
CA LEU A 125 3.41 2.09 -10.04
C LEU A 125 3.97 1.41 -11.29
N GLY A 126 3.30 1.57 -12.42
CA GLY A 126 3.75 1.03 -13.71
C GLY A 126 5.08 1.59 -14.15
N ALA A 127 5.25 2.91 -14.11
CA ALA A 127 6.48 3.58 -14.47
C ALA A 127 7.65 3.15 -13.56
N LYS A 128 7.42 3.08 -12.26
CA LYS A 128 8.41 2.61 -11.28
C LYS A 128 8.79 1.14 -11.52
N ALA A 129 7.80 0.29 -11.73
CA ALA A 129 8.00 -1.12 -12.01
C ALA A 129 8.69 -1.36 -13.37
N GLY A 130 8.38 -0.52 -14.35
CA GLY A 130 8.96 -0.59 -15.70
C GLY A 130 10.46 -0.33 -15.74
N MET A 131 11.04 0.26 -14.72
CA MET A 131 12.49 0.46 -14.61
C MET A 131 13.28 -0.84 -14.60
N PHE A 132 12.67 -1.96 -14.20
CA PHE A 132 13.30 -3.29 -14.22
C PHE A 132 13.28 -3.96 -15.60
N HIS A 133 12.36 -3.54 -16.50
CA HIS A 133 12.22 -4.05 -17.86
C HIS A 133 11.93 -2.90 -18.83
N PRO A 134 12.90 -2.00 -19.08
CA PRO A 134 12.66 -0.76 -19.83
C PRO A 134 12.06 -0.95 -21.22
N ALA A 135 12.58 -1.92 -21.97
CA ALA A 135 12.10 -2.19 -23.34
C ALA A 135 10.68 -2.71 -23.36
N LYS A 136 10.34 -3.62 -22.45
CA LYS A 136 8.98 -4.17 -22.33
C LYS A 136 7.99 -3.11 -21.83
N TRP A 137 8.42 -2.27 -20.90
CA TRP A 137 7.63 -1.16 -20.41
C TRP A 137 7.32 -0.14 -21.52
N GLN A 138 8.31 0.23 -22.33
CA GLN A 138 8.13 1.14 -23.46
C GLN A 138 7.06 0.64 -24.43
N ALA A 139 6.98 -0.66 -24.63
CA ALA A 139 6.01 -1.26 -25.54
C ALA A 139 4.55 -1.21 -25.01
N VAL A 140 4.35 -1.18 -23.69
CA VAL A 140 3.02 -1.25 -23.06
C VAL A 140 2.59 0.04 -22.37
N ARG A 141 3.47 1.02 -22.20
CA ARG A 141 3.19 2.22 -21.39
C ARG A 141 1.99 3.04 -21.88
N GLU A 142 1.75 3.10 -23.19
CA GLU A 142 0.61 3.84 -23.75
C GLU A 142 -0.72 3.14 -23.43
N ASP A 143 -0.73 1.81 -23.37
CA ASP A 143 -1.90 1.00 -23.04
C ASP A 143 -1.97 0.66 -21.55
N TRP A 144 -1.08 1.23 -20.74
CA TRP A 144 -0.97 0.92 -19.33
C TRP A 144 -2.27 1.14 -18.54
N PRO A 145 -3.07 2.19 -18.77
CA PRO A 145 -4.35 2.34 -18.07
C PRO A 145 -5.27 1.13 -18.22
N GLU A 146 -5.31 0.50 -19.39
CA GLU A 146 -6.09 -0.72 -19.61
C GLU A 146 -5.46 -1.92 -18.90
N TRP A 147 -4.13 -2.08 -19.00
CA TRP A 147 -3.42 -3.15 -18.31
C TRP A 147 -3.54 -3.01 -16.79
N PHE A 148 -3.37 -1.79 -16.28
CA PHE A 148 -3.47 -1.50 -14.86
C PHE A 148 -4.83 -1.91 -14.29
N GLY A 149 -5.92 -1.69 -15.00
CA GLY A 149 -7.27 -2.06 -14.56
C GLY A 149 -7.50 -3.57 -14.44
N ARG A 150 -6.67 -4.39 -15.06
CA ARG A 150 -6.88 -5.86 -15.11
C ARG A 150 -5.69 -6.72 -14.70
N VAL A 151 -4.50 -6.15 -14.55
CA VAL A 151 -3.33 -6.92 -14.13
C VAL A 151 -3.52 -7.47 -12.73
N PRO A 152 -3.23 -8.77 -12.49
CA PRO A 152 -3.23 -9.31 -11.13
C PRO A 152 -2.22 -8.59 -10.24
N VAL A 153 -2.58 -8.37 -9.00
CA VAL A 153 -1.73 -7.68 -8.01
C VAL A 153 -1.41 -8.66 -6.88
N GLU A 154 -0.13 -8.80 -6.57
CA GLU A 154 0.35 -9.50 -5.40
C GLU A 154 0.93 -8.50 -4.41
N ILE A 155 0.52 -8.58 -3.15
CA ILE A 155 0.91 -7.64 -2.11
C ILE A 155 1.59 -8.40 -0.98
N GLN A 156 2.78 -7.93 -0.61
CA GLN A 156 3.51 -8.40 0.56
C GLN A 156 3.84 -7.22 1.44
N VAL A 157 3.54 -7.34 2.73
CA VAL A 157 3.87 -6.33 3.74
C VAL A 157 4.81 -6.94 4.77
N GLU A 158 5.88 -6.23 5.03
CA GLU A 158 6.85 -6.56 6.07
C GLU A 158 6.88 -5.44 7.11
N VAL A 159 6.58 -5.77 8.36
CA VAL A 159 6.62 -4.82 9.46
C VAL A 159 7.84 -5.08 10.34
N LYS A 160 8.58 -4.02 10.62
CA LYS A 160 9.66 -4.01 11.60
C LYS A 160 9.25 -3.15 12.79
N ILE A 161 9.22 -3.74 13.96
CA ILE A 161 8.95 -3.04 15.21
C ILE A 161 10.29 -2.63 15.83
N LEU A 162 10.44 -1.33 16.03
CA LEU A 162 11.66 -0.73 16.58
C LEU A 162 11.60 -0.64 18.11
#